data_64c10741e112a4562fb85febd4b23362
#
_entry.id   64c10741e112a4562fb85febd4b23362
#
_cell.length_a   1.000
_cell.length_b   1.000
_cell.length_c   1.000
_cell.angle_alpha   90.00
_cell.angle_beta   90.00
_cell.angle_gamma   90.00
#
_symmetry.space_group_name_H-M   'P 1'
#
loop_
_entity.id
_entity.type
_entity.pdbx_description
1 polymer ?
#
loop_
_entity_poly.entity_id
_entity_poly.type
_entity_poly.pdbx_seq_one_letter_code
_entity_poly.pdbx_strand_id
1 'polypeptide(L)'
;ISKERATGSFSVVTAKDYKGKMETDIMSRIEGLVTGLVNYNKQVSIRGVSTVYGNRDPLYVVDGVPYEGKIEAINPADVENISVLKDATAASIYGARAANGVIVITTRTGKSGKTRITYDGSVKFKPLPDLDYLKLMNSSQLVDLQVEGFEYYHTPYDNLNKRNALNEVTELLYMAEQGQIGETELQQKLNEYR
;
A
#
# COMPACT_ATOMS: atom_id res chain seq x y z
N ILE A 1 2.47 32.38 1.16
CA ILE A 1 3.54 32.68 2.15
C ILE A 1 4.84 32.20 1.52
N SER A 2 5.82 33.10 1.36
CA SER A 2 7.12 32.67 0.83
C SER A 2 7.83 31.75 1.84
N LYS A 3 8.48 30.70 1.34
CA LYS A 3 9.17 29.68 2.13
C LYS A 3 10.18 30.25 3.13
N GLU A 4 10.65 31.46 2.91
CA GLU A 4 11.66 32.17 3.70
C GLU A 4 11.14 32.85 4.97
N ARG A 5 9.81 32.98 5.13
CA ARG A 5 9.18 33.67 6.28
C ARG A 5 8.40 32.78 7.21
N ALA A 6 8.37 31.47 6.95
CA ALA A 6 7.62 30.55 7.78
C ALA A 6 8.53 29.85 8.78
N THR A 7 8.26 30.03 10.06
CA THR A 7 9.01 29.44 11.17
C THR A 7 8.61 27.99 11.48
N GLY A 8 7.64 27.42 10.76
CA GLY A 8 7.13 26.05 10.97
C GLY A 8 7.65 25.05 9.95
N SER A 9 7.63 23.76 10.30
CA SER A 9 7.94 22.67 9.37
C SER A 9 6.76 22.43 8.42
N PHE A 10 6.84 22.91 7.21
CA PHE A 10 5.85 22.69 6.17
C PHE A 10 6.51 22.27 4.85
N SER A 11 5.76 21.60 4.00
CA SER A 11 6.14 21.27 2.64
C SER A 11 5.08 21.78 1.68
N VAL A 12 5.51 22.41 0.60
CA VAL A 12 4.62 22.87 -0.47
C VAL A 12 4.94 22.08 -1.73
N VAL A 13 3.92 21.51 -2.33
CA VAL A 13 3.98 20.78 -3.60
C VAL A 13 3.08 21.51 -4.59
N THR A 14 3.63 21.91 -5.71
CA THR A 14 2.89 22.60 -6.76
C THR A 14 2.44 21.61 -7.83
N ALA A 15 1.45 21.99 -8.64
CA ALA A 15 0.99 21.19 -9.76
C ALA A 15 2.12 20.81 -10.75
N LYS A 16 3.21 21.57 -10.79
CA LYS A 16 4.38 21.29 -11.63
C LYS A 16 5.18 20.08 -11.11
N ASP A 17 5.24 19.90 -9.79
CA ASP A 17 6.07 18.88 -9.15
C ASP A 17 5.50 17.46 -9.36
N TYR A 18 4.19 17.33 -9.59
CA TYR A 18 3.53 16.05 -9.85
C TYR A 18 2.95 15.91 -11.26
N LYS A 19 3.24 16.84 -12.16
CA LYS A 19 2.70 16.87 -13.55
C LYS A 19 2.97 15.59 -14.34
N GLY A 20 3.98 14.81 -14.01
CA GLY A 20 4.31 13.54 -14.69
C GLY A 20 3.73 12.30 -14.02
N LYS A 21 3.10 12.44 -12.86
CA LYS A 21 2.52 11.31 -12.13
C LYS A 21 1.09 11.04 -12.61
N MET A 22 0.83 9.80 -13.02
CA MET A 22 -0.45 9.37 -13.61
C MET A 22 -1.43 8.78 -12.59
N GLU A 23 -1.16 8.92 -11.31
CA GLU A 23 -2.08 8.49 -10.26
C GLU A 23 -3.37 9.33 -10.33
N THR A 24 -4.52 8.65 -10.13
CA THR A 24 -5.85 9.28 -10.17
C THR A 24 -6.17 10.06 -8.91
N ASP A 25 -5.48 9.77 -7.83
CA ASP A 25 -5.71 10.30 -6.49
C ASP A 25 -4.59 11.29 -6.10
N ILE A 26 -4.99 12.37 -5.42
CA ILE A 26 -4.08 13.46 -5.00
C ILE A 26 -3.01 12.97 -4.04
N MET A 27 -3.39 12.12 -3.07
CA MET A 27 -2.45 11.67 -2.03
C MET A 27 -1.35 10.80 -2.64
N SER A 28 -1.70 9.92 -3.55
CA SER A 28 -0.72 9.12 -4.30
C SER A 28 0.20 9.97 -5.19
N ARG A 29 -0.28 11.09 -5.72
CA ARG A 29 0.57 12.01 -6.51
C ARG A 29 1.61 12.73 -5.67
N ILE A 30 1.29 13.10 -4.43
CA ILE A 30 2.23 13.81 -3.55
C ILE A 30 3.09 12.86 -2.71
N GLU A 31 2.77 11.58 -2.70
CA GLU A 31 3.59 10.56 -2.04
C GLU A 31 5.01 10.56 -2.60
N GLY A 32 6.00 10.53 -1.69
CA GLY A 32 7.42 10.66 -2.04
C GLY A 32 7.90 12.10 -2.34
N LEU A 33 7.00 13.07 -2.57
CA LEU A 33 7.36 14.48 -2.72
C LEU A 33 7.38 15.22 -1.38
N VAL A 34 6.63 14.73 -0.41
CA VAL A 34 6.52 15.31 0.92
C VAL A 34 7.19 14.42 1.94
N THR A 35 8.31 14.87 2.51
CA THR A 35 9.02 14.12 3.54
C THR A 35 8.12 13.90 4.76
N GLY A 36 8.01 12.65 5.23
CA GLY A 36 7.23 12.27 6.40
C GLY A 36 5.72 12.12 6.14
N LEU A 37 5.27 12.23 4.89
CA LEU A 37 3.93 11.83 4.48
C LEU A 37 3.97 10.39 3.97
N VAL A 38 3.14 9.54 4.54
CA VAL A 38 2.96 8.14 4.15
C VAL A 38 1.50 7.91 3.82
N ASN A 39 1.23 7.30 2.68
CA ASN A 39 -0.10 6.88 2.27
C ASN A 39 -0.11 5.34 2.19
N TYR A 40 -0.71 4.68 3.16
CA TYR A 40 -0.81 3.23 3.20
C TYR A 40 -2.28 2.80 3.29
N ASN A 41 -2.75 2.01 2.35
CA ASN A 41 -4.15 1.56 2.27
C ASN A 41 -5.16 2.71 2.35
N LYS A 42 -4.88 3.85 1.70
CA LYS A 42 -5.67 5.09 1.75
C LYS A 42 -5.70 5.78 3.12
N GLN A 43 -4.95 5.31 4.07
CA GLN A 43 -4.70 6.02 5.31
C GLN A 43 -3.48 6.90 5.15
N VAL A 44 -3.67 8.20 5.30
CA VAL A 44 -2.61 9.20 5.21
C VAL A 44 -2.11 9.52 6.61
N SER A 45 -0.81 9.48 6.79
CA SER A 45 -0.17 9.79 8.07
C SER A 45 0.95 10.80 7.83
N ILE A 46 1.07 11.77 8.73
CA ILE A 46 2.14 12.77 8.72
C ILE A 46 3.04 12.52 9.94
N ARG A 47 4.35 12.29 9.69
CA ARG A 47 5.35 11.97 10.72
C ARG A 47 5.10 10.66 11.49
N GLY A 48 4.37 9.73 10.90
CA GLY A 48 4.11 8.42 11.49
C GLY A 48 2.85 8.37 12.34
N VAL A 49 2.72 7.30 13.11
CA VAL A 49 1.51 7.02 13.90
C VAL A 49 1.56 7.82 15.20
N SER A 50 0.65 8.78 15.37
CA SER A 50 0.56 9.64 16.54
C SER A 50 -0.27 9.04 17.70
N THR A 51 -1.16 8.07 17.38
CA THR A 51 -2.04 7.43 18.37
C THR A 51 -2.31 5.98 18.02
N VAL A 52 -2.54 5.15 19.04
CA VAL A 52 -2.87 3.72 18.86
C VAL A 52 -4.37 3.52 18.66
N TYR A 53 -5.21 4.27 19.35
CA TYR A 53 -6.67 4.09 19.38
C TYR A 53 -7.48 5.25 18.84
N GLY A 54 -6.86 6.41 18.52
CA GLY A 54 -7.55 7.60 18.04
C GLY A 54 -7.57 7.70 16.51
N ASN A 55 -8.31 8.70 16.01
CA ASN A 55 -8.27 9.06 14.59
C ASN A 55 -6.85 9.52 14.23
N ARG A 56 -6.31 8.99 13.15
CA ARG A 56 -4.95 9.23 12.66
C ARG A 56 -4.91 10.12 11.43
N ASP A 57 -6.08 10.38 10.84
CA ASP A 57 -6.16 11.14 9.60
C ASP A 57 -5.79 12.60 9.83
N PRO A 58 -5.00 13.20 8.95
CA PRO A 58 -4.74 14.63 8.97
C PRO A 58 -6.02 15.41 8.66
N LEU A 59 -6.07 16.66 9.10
CA LEU A 59 -7.15 17.55 8.70
C LEU A 59 -6.94 18.00 7.25
N TYR A 60 -7.94 17.82 6.42
CA TYR A 60 -7.96 18.37 5.07
C TYR A 60 -8.64 19.73 5.07
N VAL A 61 -8.02 20.69 4.39
CA VAL A 61 -8.54 22.04 4.20
C VAL A 61 -8.51 22.37 2.72
N VAL A 62 -9.64 22.69 2.14
CA VAL A 62 -9.75 23.03 0.71
C VAL A 62 -10.15 24.50 0.61
N ASP A 63 -9.34 25.30 -0.06
CA ASP A 63 -9.53 26.74 -0.23
C ASP A 63 -9.83 27.50 1.09
N GLY A 64 -9.17 27.07 2.17
CA GLY A 64 -9.31 27.69 3.49
C GLY A 64 -10.44 27.12 4.35
N VAL A 65 -11.26 26.23 3.84
CA VAL A 65 -12.38 25.61 4.57
C VAL A 65 -12.06 24.15 4.94
N PRO A 66 -12.27 23.71 6.19
CA PRO A 66 -12.16 22.31 6.57
C PRO A 66 -13.06 21.43 5.70
N TYR A 67 -12.47 20.40 5.12
CA TYR A 67 -13.15 19.48 4.20
C TYR A 67 -13.38 18.12 4.86
N GLU A 68 -14.64 17.69 4.92
CA GLU A 68 -15.06 16.42 5.52
C GLU A 68 -15.44 15.36 4.48
N GLY A 69 -15.34 15.69 3.20
CA GLY A 69 -15.62 14.77 2.10
C GLY A 69 -14.47 13.80 1.83
N LYS A 70 -14.69 12.90 0.90
CA LYS A 70 -13.65 11.98 0.44
C LYS A 70 -12.62 12.73 -0.39
N ILE A 71 -11.36 12.70 0.03
CA ILE A 71 -10.26 13.41 -0.64
C ILE A 71 -10.04 12.93 -2.07
N GLU A 72 -10.37 11.68 -2.36
CA GLU A 72 -10.29 11.09 -3.69
C GLU A 72 -11.30 11.71 -4.68
N ALA A 73 -12.34 12.39 -4.18
CA ALA A 73 -13.30 13.09 -5.03
C ALA A 73 -12.75 14.39 -5.64
N ILE A 74 -11.65 14.91 -5.09
CA ILE A 74 -11.02 16.12 -5.62
C ILE A 74 -10.16 15.74 -6.83
N ASN A 75 -10.49 16.33 -7.98
CA ASN A 75 -9.72 16.11 -9.20
C ASN A 75 -8.33 16.76 -9.07
N PRO A 76 -7.25 16.00 -9.19
CA PRO A 76 -5.89 16.54 -9.14
C PRO A 76 -5.60 17.63 -10.20
N ALA A 77 -6.34 17.63 -11.31
CA ALA A 77 -6.21 18.64 -12.36
C ALA A 77 -6.69 20.01 -11.90
N ASP A 78 -7.60 20.09 -10.93
CA ASP A 78 -8.14 21.35 -10.40
C ASP A 78 -7.26 21.93 -9.28
N VAL A 79 -6.25 21.19 -8.83
CA VAL A 79 -5.37 21.63 -7.74
C VAL A 79 -4.24 22.47 -8.28
N GLU A 80 -4.01 23.63 -7.65
CA GLU A 80 -2.88 24.53 -7.94
C GLU A 80 -1.67 24.18 -7.08
N ASN A 81 -1.87 24.05 -5.77
CA ASN A 81 -0.82 23.65 -4.84
C ASN A 81 -1.39 22.90 -3.62
N ILE A 82 -0.51 22.15 -2.98
CA ILE A 82 -0.81 21.40 -1.76
C ILE A 82 0.26 21.77 -0.73
N SER A 83 -0.17 22.28 0.41
CA SER A 83 0.72 22.60 1.53
C SER A 83 0.47 21.63 2.68
N VAL A 84 1.51 20.92 3.10
CA VAL A 84 1.43 19.99 4.23
C VAL A 84 2.06 20.64 5.45
N LEU A 85 1.23 20.96 6.44
CA LEU A 85 1.64 21.54 7.72
C LEU A 85 1.91 20.38 8.69
N LYS A 86 3.17 20.18 9.01
CA LYS A 86 3.63 19.03 9.81
C LYS A 86 3.80 19.39 11.27
N ASP A 87 3.86 20.70 11.59
CA ASP A 87 4.13 21.20 12.91
C ASP A 87 2.84 21.62 13.60
N ALA A 88 2.72 21.28 14.90
CA ALA A 88 1.60 21.68 15.72
C ALA A 88 1.40 23.20 15.77
N THR A 89 2.48 23.97 15.74
CA THR A 89 2.43 25.44 15.72
C THR A 89 1.79 25.96 14.42
N ALA A 90 2.15 25.40 13.27
CA ALA A 90 1.57 25.77 11.99
C ALA A 90 0.12 25.27 11.85
N ALA A 91 -0.20 24.16 12.50
CA ALA A 91 -1.53 23.56 12.51
C ALA A 91 -2.48 24.20 13.53
N SER A 92 -1.97 24.96 14.52
CA SER A 92 -2.75 25.55 15.63
C SER A 92 -3.89 26.48 15.16
N ILE A 93 -3.75 27.07 13.97
CA ILE A 93 -4.80 27.90 13.36
C ILE A 93 -6.11 27.12 13.16
N TYR A 94 -6.01 25.79 12.99
CA TYR A 94 -7.14 24.89 12.73
C TYR A 94 -7.63 24.16 13.99
N GLY A 95 -7.07 24.50 15.17
CA GLY A 95 -7.49 23.98 16.47
C GLY A 95 -7.14 22.51 16.70
N ALA A 96 -7.83 21.87 17.65
CA ALA A 96 -7.54 20.50 18.10
C ALA A 96 -7.67 19.44 16.98
N ARG A 97 -8.45 19.69 15.95
CA ARG A 97 -8.62 18.79 14.79
C ARG A 97 -7.33 18.64 13.95
N ALA A 98 -6.40 19.56 14.12
CA ALA A 98 -5.12 19.59 13.41
C ALA A 98 -3.99 18.83 14.12
N ALA A 99 -4.28 18.08 15.18
CA ALA A 99 -3.29 17.37 15.99
C ALA A 99 -2.42 16.39 15.18
N ASN A 100 -2.98 15.78 14.13
CA ASN A 100 -2.29 14.86 13.23
C ASN A 100 -1.66 15.54 12.00
N GLY A 101 -1.60 16.88 12.01
CA GLY A 101 -1.17 17.69 10.88
C GLY A 101 -2.32 18.15 10.00
N VAL A 102 -2.01 19.05 9.07
CA VAL A 102 -3.01 19.65 8.16
C VAL A 102 -2.49 19.56 6.73
N ILE A 103 -3.36 19.16 5.83
CA ILE A 103 -3.11 19.17 4.38
C ILE A 103 -4.01 20.24 3.78
N VAL A 104 -3.41 21.35 3.36
CA VAL A 104 -4.11 22.46 2.74
C VAL A 104 -4.01 22.33 1.22
N ILE A 105 -5.15 22.22 0.58
CA ILE A 105 -5.29 22.09 -0.87
C ILE A 105 -5.83 23.43 -1.39
N THR A 106 -5.13 24.03 -2.31
CA THR A 106 -5.56 25.24 -2.99
C THR A 106 -5.95 24.86 -4.41
N THR A 107 -7.18 25.18 -4.79
CA THR A 107 -7.66 24.91 -6.14
C THR A 107 -7.33 26.07 -7.08
N ARG A 108 -7.36 25.75 -8.37
CA ARG A 108 -7.13 26.76 -9.42
C ARG A 108 -8.32 27.69 -9.51
N THR A 109 -8.09 28.95 -9.33
CA THR A 109 -9.09 29.98 -9.55
C THR A 109 -9.13 30.44 -11.01
N GLY A 110 -10.31 30.74 -11.51
CA GLY A 110 -10.50 31.33 -12.82
C GLY A 110 -9.77 32.68 -12.91
N LYS A 111 -9.02 32.89 -14.01
CA LYS A 111 -8.37 34.16 -14.30
C LYS A 111 -9.17 34.91 -15.34
N SER A 112 -9.36 36.22 -15.12
CA SER A 112 -9.95 37.10 -16.14
C SER A 112 -9.08 37.10 -17.42
N GLY A 113 -9.68 36.94 -18.58
CA GLY A 113 -8.95 36.90 -19.83
C GLY A 113 -9.63 36.03 -20.89
N LYS A 114 -8.86 35.62 -21.91
CA LYS A 114 -9.35 34.76 -23.01
C LYS A 114 -9.70 33.35 -22.42
N THR A 115 -10.83 32.81 -22.87
CA THR A 115 -11.22 31.44 -22.55
C THR A 115 -10.13 30.47 -23.00
N ARG A 116 -9.69 29.63 -22.08
CA ARG A 116 -8.71 28.55 -22.31
C ARG A 116 -9.33 27.21 -22.05
N ILE A 117 -9.37 26.36 -23.05
CA ILE A 117 -9.80 24.97 -22.90
C ILE A 117 -8.55 24.11 -22.87
N THR A 118 -8.43 23.29 -21.83
CA THR A 118 -7.32 22.33 -21.68
C THR A 118 -7.92 20.93 -21.61
N TYR A 119 -7.38 20.01 -22.37
CA TYR A 119 -7.71 18.58 -22.30
C TYR A 119 -6.46 17.82 -21.86
N ASP A 120 -6.59 17.07 -20.79
CA ASP A 120 -5.55 16.18 -20.28
C ASP A 120 -6.08 14.74 -20.33
N GLY A 121 -5.45 13.91 -21.15
CA GLY A 121 -5.75 12.48 -21.26
C GLY A 121 -4.55 11.64 -20.86
N SER A 122 -4.78 10.56 -20.13
CA SER A 122 -3.73 9.60 -19.78
C SER A 122 -4.21 8.16 -20.00
N VAL A 123 -3.30 7.29 -20.46
CA VAL A 123 -3.55 5.87 -20.61
C VAL A 123 -2.51 5.15 -19.75
N LYS A 124 -2.98 4.36 -18.78
CA LYS A 124 -2.12 3.52 -17.95
C LYS A 124 -2.19 2.09 -18.47
N PHE A 125 -1.08 1.59 -18.98
CA PHE A 125 -0.94 0.21 -19.40
C PHE A 125 -0.17 -0.57 -18.32
N LYS A 126 -0.77 -1.65 -17.81
CA LYS A 126 -0.13 -2.56 -16.86
C LYS A 126 0.04 -3.91 -17.56
N PRO A 127 1.26 -4.28 -17.95
CA PRO A 127 1.52 -5.61 -18.51
C PRO A 127 1.22 -6.68 -17.47
N LEU A 128 1.03 -7.92 -17.94
CA LEU A 128 0.97 -9.08 -17.05
C LEU A 128 2.29 -9.17 -16.29
N PRO A 129 2.24 -9.53 -14.99
CA PRO A 129 3.46 -9.74 -14.24
C PRO A 129 4.28 -10.86 -14.85
N ASP A 130 5.57 -10.66 -14.98
CA ASP A 130 6.52 -11.70 -15.35
C ASP A 130 6.74 -12.59 -14.14
N LEU A 131 6.14 -13.79 -14.17
CA LEU A 131 6.26 -14.75 -13.07
C LEU A 131 7.62 -15.46 -13.06
N ASP A 132 8.32 -15.51 -14.19
CA ASP A 132 9.65 -16.13 -14.30
C ASP A 132 10.71 -15.35 -13.52
N TYR A 133 10.48 -14.05 -13.28
CA TYR A 133 11.33 -13.21 -12.43
C TYR A 133 11.46 -13.75 -11.00
N LEU A 134 10.42 -14.36 -10.46
CA LEU A 134 10.39 -14.82 -9.07
C LEU A 134 11.15 -16.13 -8.84
N LYS A 135 11.64 -16.81 -9.89
CA LYS A 135 12.33 -18.13 -9.80
C LYS A 135 11.63 -19.06 -8.81
N LEU A 136 10.32 -19.20 -8.97
CA LEU A 136 9.52 -20.09 -8.14
C LEU A 136 9.91 -21.54 -8.40
N MET A 137 9.81 -22.36 -7.38
CA MET A 137 9.97 -23.81 -7.51
C MET A 137 8.85 -24.36 -8.40
N ASN A 138 9.19 -25.30 -9.26
CA ASN A 138 8.19 -26.08 -10.00
C ASN A 138 7.58 -27.16 -9.08
N SER A 139 6.50 -27.82 -9.55
CA SER A 139 5.80 -28.82 -8.77
C SER A 139 6.72 -29.96 -8.32
N SER A 140 7.57 -30.45 -9.22
CA SER A 140 8.52 -31.53 -8.92
C SER A 140 9.49 -31.14 -7.79
N GLN A 141 10.10 -29.95 -7.89
CA GLN A 141 11.00 -29.44 -6.85
C GLN A 141 10.29 -29.26 -5.51
N LEU A 142 9.03 -28.83 -5.52
CA LEU A 142 8.24 -28.66 -4.31
C LEU A 142 7.94 -30.01 -3.65
N VAL A 143 7.56 -31.03 -4.44
CA VAL A 143 7.33 -32.40 -3.93
C VAL A 143 8.61 -32.96 -3.33
N ASP A 144 9.74 -32.85 -4.06
CA ASP A 144 11.04 -33.36 -3.58
C ASP A 144 11.47 -32.68 -2.27
N LEU A 145 11.28 -31.36 -2.16
CA LEU A 145 11.54 -30.62 -0.91
C LEU A 145 10.64 -31.08 0.23
N GLN A 146 9.38 -31.39 -0.05
CA GLN A 146 8.44 -31.85 1.00
C GLN A 146 8.79 -33.25 1.49
N VAL A 147 9.22 -34.13 0.59
CA VAL A 147 9.69 -35.49 0.95
C VAL A 147 10.98 -35.39 1.80
N GLU A 148 11.98 -34.62 1.35
CA GLU A 148 13.22 -34.42 2.08
C GLU A 148 12.96 -33.75 3.44
N GLY A 149 12.08 -32.75 3.47
CA GLY A 149 11.68 -32.09 4.71
C GLY A 149 10.97 -33.01 5.68
N PHE A 150 10.15 -33.95 5.19
CA PHE A 150 9.51 -34.96 6.00
C PHE A 150 10.53 -35.90 6.64
N GLU A 151 11.51 -36.39 5.90
CA GLU A 151 12.58 -37.22 6.41
C GLU A 151 13.43 -36.51 7.48
N TYR A 152 13.77 -35.24 7.24
CA TYR A 152 14.66 -34.47 8.13
C TYR A 152 13.96 -33.95 9.40
N TYR A 153 12.74 -33.46 9.30
CA TYR A 153 11.98 -32.87 10.41
C TYR A 153 10.86 -33.76 10.91
N HIS A 154 11.00 -35.06 10.72
CA HIS A 154 9.96 -36.02 11.04
C HIS A 154 9.39 -35.83 12.45
N THR A 155 8.08 -35.59 12.52
CA THR A 155 7.32 -35.55 13.76
C THR A 155 6.33 -36.71 13.74
N PRO A 156 6.36 -37.62 14.73
CA PRO A 156 5.40 -38.75 14.80
C PRO A 156 3.95 -38.25 14.66
N TYR A 157 3.14 -38.94 13.86
CA TYR A 157 1.75 -38.56 13.58
C TYR A 157 0.91 -38.23 14.83
N ASP A 158 1.11 -38.97 15.91
CA ASP A 158 0.40 -38.76 17.18
C ASP A 158 0.75 -37.45 17.87
N ASN A 159 1.93 -36.91 17.61
CA ASN A 159 2.43 -35.65 18.13
C ASN A 159 2.07 -34.45 17.29
N LEU A 160 1.43 -34.64 16.11
CA LEU A 160 1.03 -33.56 15.24
C LEU A 160 -0.03 -32.68 15.89
N ASN A 161 0.13 -31.40 15.72
CA ASN A 161 -0.92 -30.46 16.06
C ASN A 161 -2.07 -30.56 15.03
N LYS A 162 -3.08 -31.35 15.31
CA LYS A 162 -4.23 -31.62 14.43
C LYS A 162 -5.06 -30.39 14.05
N ARG A 163 -4.70 -29.20 14.54
CA ARG A 163 -5.31 -27.93 14.13
C ARG A 163 -4.75 -27.39 12.82
N ASN A 164 -3.58 -27.85 12.40
CA ASN A 164 -2.98 -27.45 11.15
C ASN A 164 -3.33 -28.47 10.07
N ALA A 165 -3.91 -28.01 8.97
CA ALA A 165 -4.10 -28.86 7.81
C ALA A 165 -2.71 -29.29 7.27
N LEU A 166 -2.53 -30.57 7.06
CA LEU A 166 -1.37 -31.11 6.36
C LEU A 166 -1.53 -30.81 4.87
N ASN A 167 -0.43 -30.63 4.16
CA ASN A 167 -0.47 -30.61 2.71
C ASN A 167 -0.62 -32.06 2.20
N GLU A 168 -1.12 -32.18 0.98
CA GLU A 168 -1.46 -33.49 0.36
C GLU A 168 -0.27 -34.45 0.31
N VAL A 169 0.92 -33.96 0.02
CA VAL A 169 2.15 -34.78 -0.03
C VAL A 169 2.52 -35.29 1.36
N THR A 170 2.47 -34.43 2.37
CA THR A 170 2.78 -34.84 3.75
C THR A 170 1.75 -35.82 4.29
N GLU A 171 0.49 -35.66 3.93
CA GLU A 171 -0.57 -36.60 4.30
C GLU A 171 -0.34 -37.99 3.70
N LEU A 172 0.06 -38.06 2.40
CA LEU A 172 0.44 -39.30 1.76
C LEU A 172 1.63 -39.99 2.45
N LEU A 173 2.64 -39.24 2.84
CA LEU A 173 3.80 -39.78 3.56
C LEU A 173 3.41 -40.37 4.90
N TYR A 174 2.52 -39.72 5.66
CA TYR A 174 2.00 -40.30 6.90
C TYR A 174 1.12 -41.53 6.68
N MET A 175 0.32 -41.57 5.61
CA MET A 175 -0.46 -42.76 5.26
C MET A 175 0.44 -43.97 4.95
N ALA A 176 1.58 -43.72 4.28
CA ALA A 176 2.57 -44.74 4.04
C ALA A 176 3.24 -45.22 5.34
N GLU A 177 3.62 -44.31 6.23
CA GLU A 177 4.20 -44.61 7.53
C GLU A 177 3.25 -45.47 8.37
N GLN A 178 1.94 -45.19 8.34
CA GLN A 178 0.92 -45.96 9.06
C GLN A 178 0.55 -47.29 8.38
N GLY A 179 1.16 -47.59 7.22
CA GLY A 179 0.88 -48.84 6.47
C GLY A 179 -0.48 -48.85 5.78
N GLN A 180 -1.11 -47.68 5.58
CA GLN A 180 -2.40 -47.56 4.90
C GLN A 180 -2.24 -47.63 3.38
N ILE A 181 -1.10 -47.22 2.86
CA ILE A 181 -0.72 -47.30 1.45
C ILE A 181 0.65 -47.99 1.32
N GLY A 182 0.84 -48.73 0.23
CA GLY A 182 2.11 -49.38 -0.06
C GLY A 182 3.10 -48.42 -0.76
N GLU A 183 4.39 -48.78 -0.70
CA GLU A 183 5.47 -47.96 -1.30
C GLU A 183 5.24 -47.68 -2.78
N THR A 184 4.76 -48.66 -3.53
CA THR A 184 4.48 -48.53 -4.97
C THR A 184 3.36 -47.54 -5.27
N GLU A 185 2.31 -47.56 -4.43
CA GLU A 185 1.19 -46.62 -4.52
C GLU A 185 1.59 -45.21 -4.10
N LEU A 186 2.42 -45.09 -3.07
CA LEU A 186 3.01 -43.80 -2.64
C LEU A 186 3.77 -43.15 -3.82
N GLN A 187 4.69 -43.87 -4.44
CA GLN A 187 5.49 -43.38 -5.56
C GLN A 187 4.63 -43.01 -6.78
N GLN A 188 3.57 -43.76 -7.06
CA GLN A 188 2.65 -43.42 -8.12
C GLN A 188 1.93 -42.09 -7.84
N LYS A 189 1.40 -41.90 -6.63
CA LYS A 189 0.72 -40.65 -6.26
C LYS A 189 1.68 -39.46 -6.21
N LEU A 190 2.90 -39.61 -5.69
CA LEU A 190 3.91 -38.56 -5.72
C LEU A 190 4.26 -38.12 -7.15
N ASN A 191 4.25 -39.06 -8.09
CA ASN A 191 4.50 -38.74 -9.51
C ASN A 191 3.33 -38.00 -10.17
N GLU A 192 2.10 -38.13 -9.68
CA GLU A 192 0.96 -37.35 -10.14
C GLU A 192 1.08 -35.86 -9.73
N TYR A 193 1.73 -35.59 -8.61
CA TYR A 193 1.95 -34.21 -8.13
C TYR A 193 3.21 -33.55 -8.72
N ARG A 194 4.12 -34.31 -9.33
CA ARG A 194 5.33 -33.79 -9.98
C ARG A 194 5.06 -33.23 -11.39
#